data_4ceec30fb948dbce2b2073f78cbc7060
#
_entry.id   4ceec30fb948dbce2b2073f78cbc7060
#
_cell.length_a   1.000
_cell.length_b   1.000
_cell.length_c   1.000
_cell.angle_alpha   90.00
_cell.angle_beta   90.00
_cell.angle_gamma   90.00
#
_symmetry.space_group_name_H-M   'P 1'
#
loop_
_entity.id
_entity.type
_entity.pdbx_description
1 polymer ?
#
loop_
_entity_poly.entity_id
_entity_poly.type
_entity_poly.pdbx_seq_one_letter_code
_entity_poly.pdbx_strand_id
1 'polypeptide(L)'
;MPSNVVFRHDNISDQLYNDLLNSILAGDFPPLSSLPTEINLVNDYGIPRTTVRSALAQLKDDGFIISRQGSGTIVADQKGKPAAPSASVDNIADLQKCLECRIELEPGIAQIAAEQRSEEDVVFLRNHIIALEQLSDTAVKQSAEDADFHQRLAEISGNKFFVYIMKSLQPHILFGMNLVKTLTNETRQRNMRLSLLEHQEMVQAIIEQNGEQARKYMYKHLRNSQERVFGKN
;
A
#
# COMPACT_ATOMS: atom_id res chain seq x y z
N MET A 1 -19.17 -31.09 -3.49
CA MET A 1 -19.07 -30.15 -4.62
C MET A 1 -18.32 -28.95 -4.14
N PRO A 2 -17.10 -28.66 -4.62
CA PRO A 2 -16.36 -27.48 -4.18
C PRO A 2 -16.92 -26.24 -4.88
N SER A 3 -17.25 -25.24 -4.07
CA SER A 3 -17.73 -23.94 -4.49
C SER A 3 -16.66 -23.21 -5.30
N ASN A 4 -16.98 -22.80 -6.52
CA ASN A 4 -16.20 -21.94 -7.39
C ASN A 4 -15.98 -20.56 -6.68
N VAL A 5 -14.83 -20.38 -6.10
CA VAL A 5 -14.33 -19.04 -5.74
C VAL A 5 -13.87 -18.40 -7.06
N VAL A 6 -14.66 -17.48 -7.57
CA VAL A 6 -14.27 -16.63 -8.71
C VAL A 6 -13.22 -15.65 -8.18
N PHE A 7 -11.95 -15.98 -8.35
CA PHE A 7 -10.85 -15.05 -8.16
C PHE A 7 -10.99 -13.93 -9.20
N ARG A 8 -11.20 -12.69 -8.77
CA ARG A 8 -11.15 -11.54 -9.66
C ARG A 8 -9.72 -11.42 -10.20
N HIS A 9 -9.58 -11.38 -11.50
CA HIS A 9 -8.30 -11.33 -12.22
C HIS A 9 -7.40 -10.14 -11.79
N ASP A 10 -8.00 -9.03 -11.34
CA ASP A 10 -7.31 -7.80 -10.95
C ASP A 10 -6.42 -7.99 -9.71
N ASN A 11 -6.85 -8.80 -8.74
CA ASN A 11 -6.12 -9.02 -7.48
C ASN A 11 -4.83 -9.86 -7.65
N ILE A 12 -4.77 -10.78 -8.61
CA ILE A 12 -3.60 -11.64 -8.82
C ILE A 12 -2.50 -10.90 -9.61
N SER A 13 -2.89 -10.00 -10.51
CA SER A 13 -1.96 -9.14 -11.23
C SER A 13 -1.23 -8.20 -10.29
N ASP A 14 -1.97 -7.59 -9.35
CA ASP A 14 -1.42 -6.67 -8.35
C ASP A 14 -0.49 -7.40 -7.36
N GLN A 15 -0.82 -8.64 -6.99
CA GLN A 15 0.06 -9.48 -6.17
C GLN A 15 1.39 -9.74 -6.86
N LEU A 16 1.38 -10.17 -8.13
CA LEU A 16 2.61 -10.40 -8.88
C LEU A 16 3.41 -9.11 -9.06
N TYR A 17 2.72 -7.99 -9.36
CA TYR A 17 3.35 -6.67 -9.44
C TYR A 17 4.11 -6.34 -8.16
N ASN A 18 3.45 -6.46 -7.00
CA ASN A 18 4.04 -6.17 -5.70
C ASN A 18 5.20 -7.10 -5.34
N ASP A 19 5.09 -8.40 -5.64
CA ASP A 19 6.16 -9.37 -5.39
C ASP A 19 7.41 -9.04 -6.20
N LEU A 20 7.25 -8.76 -7.49
CA LEU A 20 8.36 -8.39 -8.37
C LEU A 20 8.95 -7.03 -7.99
N LEU A 21 8.12 -6.05 -7.65
CA LEU A 21 8.56 -4.74 -7.18
C LEU A 21 9.39 -4.87 -5.90
N ASN A 22 8.91 -5.64 -4.92
CA ASN A 22 9.63 -5.89 -3.68
C ASN A 22 10.99 -6.55 -3.92
N SER A 23 11.06 -7.53 -4.81
CA SER A 23 12.32 -8.19 -5.18
C SER A 23 13.30 -7.25 -5.90
N ILE A 24 12.79 -6.34 -6.74
CA ILE A 24 13.61 -5.30 -7.39
C ILE A 24 14.14 -4.31 -6.32
N LEU A 25 13.28 -3.87 -5.42
CA LEU A 25 13.67 -2.93 -4.34
C LEU A 25 14.61 -3.57 -3.31
N ALA A 26 14.46 -4.87 -3.03
CA ALA A 26 15.34 -5.62 -2.15
C ALA A 26 16.73 -5.88 -2.79
N GLY A 27 16.87 -5.64 -4.10
CA GLY A 27 18.13 -5.87 -4.83
C GLY A 27 18.31 -7.30 -5.34
N ASP A 28 17.31 -8.19 -5.22
CA ASP A 28 17.33 -9.55 -5.78
C ASP A 28 17.51 -9.49 -7.30
N PHE A 29 16.97 -8.46 -7.92
CA PHE A 29 17.18 -8.10 -9.32
C PHE A 29 17.89 -6.75 -9.41
N PRO A 30 19.25 -6.72 -9.51
CA PRO A 30 20.00 -5.49 -9.62
C PRO A 30 19.64 -4.68 -10.89
N PRO A 31 19.87 -3.35 -10.90
CA PRO A 31 19.72 -2.55 -12.13
C PRO A 31 20.43 -3.18 -13.34
N LEU A 32 19.78 -3.16 -14.49
CA LEU A 32 20.21 -3.78 -15.76
C LEU A 32 20.25 -5.31 -15.76
N SER A 33 19.89 -5.99 -14.67
CA SER A 33 19.73 -7.45 -14.69
C SER A 33 18.42 -7.85 -15.38
N SER A 34 18.36 -9.08 -15.87
CA SER A 34 17.17 -9.65 -16.50
C SER A 34 16.19 -10.16 -15.45
N LEU A 35 14.91 -9.83 -15.61
CA LEU A 35 13.83 -10.50 -14.89
C LEU A 35 13.57 -11.90 -15.47
N PRO A 36 12.94 -12.81 -14.72
CA PRO A 36 12.45 -14.07 -15.26
C PRO A 36 11.54 -13.82 -16.47
N THR A 37 11.57 -14.74 -17.43
CA THR A 37 10.72 -14.63 -18.62
C THR A 37 9.23 -14.76 -18.27
N GLU A 38 8.34 -14.23 -19.13
CA GLU A 38 6.88 -14.44 -18.96
C GLU A 38 6.51 -15.90 -18.71
N ILE A 39 7.20 -16.83 -19.41
CA ILE A 39 6.96 -18.27 -19.29
C ILE A 39 7.39 -18.77 -17.91
N ASN A 40 8.53 -18.32 -17.41
CA ASN A 40 9.01 -18.71 -16.09
C ASN A 40 8.06 -18.17 -15.02
N LEU A 41 7.64 -16.90 -15.10
CA LEU A 41 6.68 -16.32 -14.18
C LEU A 41 5.32 -17.04 -14.19
N VAL A 42 4.83 -17.45 -15.37
CA VAL A 42 3.61 -18.28 -15.47
C VAL A 42 3.80 -19.61 -14.72
N ASN A 43 4.95 -20.26 -14.87
CA ASN A 43 5.23 -21.54 -14.22
C ASN A 43 5.45 -21.38 -12.71
N ASP A 44 6.21 -20.38 -12.29
CA ASP A 44 6.60 -20.18 -10.89
C ASP A 44 5.40 -19.75 -10.02
N TYR A 45 4.51 -18.91 -10.58
CA TYR A 45 3.34 -18.39 -9.86
C TYR A 45 2.04 -19.16 -10.16
N GLY A 46 2.03 -20.05 -11.17
CA GLY A 46 0.83 -20.82 -11.54
C GLY A 46 -0.34 -19.97 -12.04
N ILE A 47 -0.08 -18.79 -12.61
CA ILE A 47 -1.08 -17.81 -13.04
C ILE A 47 -1.15 -17.65 -14.56
N PRO A 48 -2.29 -17.18 -15.12
CA PRO A 48 -2.44 -16.99 -16.54
C PRO A 48 -1.42 -15.99 -17.12
N ARG A 49 -0.96 -16.25 -18.36
CA ARG A 49 0.00 -15.36 -19.06
C ARG A 49 -0.52 -13.91 -19.20
N THR A 50 -1.82 -13.74 -19.37
CA THR A 50 -2.47 -12.41 -19.43
C THR A 50 -2.25 -11.62 -18.15
N THR A 51 -2.34 -12.28 -17.00
CA THR A 51 -2.12 -11.69 -15.67
C THR A 51 -0.64 -11.30 -15.48
N VAL A 52 0.31 -12.17 -15.90
CA VAL A 52 1.74 -11.86 -15.90
C VAL A 52 2.03 -10.63 -16.74
N ARG A 53 1.45 -10.56 -17.96
CA ARG A 53 1.65 -9.42 -18.86
C ARG A 53 1.08 -8.12 -18.29
N SER A 54 -0.06 -8.17 -17.59
CA SER A 54 -0.64 -7.01 -16.93
C SER A 54 0.30 -6.46 -15.86
N ALA A 55 0.81 -7.33 -14.96
CA ALA A 55 1.76 -6.94 -13.92
C ALA A 55 3.07 -6.36 -14.49
N LEU A 56 3.62 -7.00 -15.54
CA LEU A 56 4.83 -6.50 -16.20
C LEU A 56 4.59 -5.19 -16.96
N ALA A 57 3.40 -4.98 -17.54
CA ALA A 57 3.04 -3.71 -18.18
C ALA A 57 3.00 -2.59 -17.14
N GLN A 58 2.41 -2.82 -15.99
CA GLN A 58 2.34 -1.87 -14.89
C GLN A 58 3.74 -1.52 -14.36
N LEU A 59 4.62 -2.51 -14.10
CA LEU A 59 6.02 -2.28 -13.73
C LEU A 59 6.79 -1.46 -14.77
N LYS A 60 6.46 -1.65 -16.06
CA LYS A 60 7.07 -0.89 -17.15
C LYS A 60 6.55 0.53 -17.21
N ASP A 61 5.25 0.76 -17.04
CA ASP A 61 4.63 2.08 -17.01
C ASP A 61 5.14 2.88 -15.81
N ASP A 62 5.33 2.23 -14.66
CA ASP A 62 5.94 2.82 -13.47
C ASP A 62 7.48 3.00 -13.60
N GLY A 63 8.08 2.46 -14.66
CA GLY A 63 9.48 2.68 -15.01
C GLY A 63 10.48 1.81 -14.27
N PHE A 64 10.04 0.77 -13.55
CA PHE A 64 10.92 -0.17 -12.86
C PHE A 64 11.60 -1.15 -13.80
N ILE A 65 10.99 -1.44 -14.95
CA ILE A 65 11.52 -2.34 -15.96
C ILE A 65 11.43 -1.74 -17.37
N ILE A 66 12.28 -2.24 -18.26
CA ILE A 66 12.26 -1.89 -19.69
C ILE A 66 12.33 -3.17 -20.55
N SER A 67 11.69 -3.14 -21.71
CA SER A 67 11.84 -4.21 -22.70
C SER A 67 13.03 -3.90 -23.60
N ARG A 68 13.96 -4.85 -23.74
CA ARG A 68 15.10 -4.73 -24.63
C ARG A 68 15.07 -5.82 -25.67
N GLN A 69 15.14 -5.42 -26.94
CA GLN A 69 15.13 -6.37 -28.06
C GLN A 69 16.31 -7.35 -27.92
N GLY A 70 16.02 -8.63 -27.91
CA GLY A 70 17.01 -9.70 -27.75
C GLY A 70 17.40 -10.06 -26.32
N SER A 71 17.09 -9.21 -25.32
CA SER A 71 17.44 -9.44 -23.90
C SER A 71 16.22 -9.64 -23.00
N GLY A 72 15.01 -9.55 -23.54
CA GLY A 72 13.79 -9.70 -22.76
C GLY A 72 13.46 -8.48 -21.90
N THR A 73 12.95 -8.72 -20.70
CA THR A 73 12.62 -7.70 -19.71
C THR A 73 13.77 -7.53 -18.74
N ILE A 74 14.28 -6.31 -18.59
CA ILE A 74 15.37 -5.98 -17.68
C ILE A 74 14.95 -4.91 -16.68
N VAL A 75 15.53 -4.93 -15.48
CA VAL A 75 15.36 -3.88 -14.48
C VAL A 75 15.93 -2.58 -15.03
N ALA A 76 15.16 -1.50 -14.94
CA ALA A 76 15.57 -0.20 -15.43
C ALA A 76 16.78 0.32 -14.66
N ASP A 77 17.78 0.85 -15.37
CA ASP A 77 18.85 1.61 -14.73
C ASP A 77 18.27 2.98 -14.34
N GLN A 78 18.06 3.17 -13.06
CA GLN A 78 17.57 4.45 -12.50
C GLN A 78 18.63 5.56 -12.55
N LYS A 79 19.89 5.24 -12.96
CA LYS A 79 20.96 6.21 -13.12
C LYS A 79 20.70 7.07 -14.37
N GLY A 80 20.05 8.20 -14.20
CA GLY A 80 19.89 9.19 -15.28
C GLY A 80 18.47 9.61 -15.65
N LYS A 81 17.44 8.97 -15.14
CA LYS A 81 16.15 9.66 -15.07
C LYS A 81 16.26 10.71 -13.95
N PRO A 82 15.73 11.94 -14.13
CA PRO A 82 15.41 12.72 -12.95
C PRO A 82 14.44 11.82 -12.18
N ALA A 83 14.93 11.19 -11.15
CA ALA A 83 14.09 10.52 -10.20
C ALA A 83 13.07 11.60 -9.79
N ALA A 84 11.79 11.40 -10.08
CA ALA A 84 10.85 11.87 -9.08
C ALA A 84 11.51 11.45 -7.77
N PRO A 85 11.80 12.38 -6.84
CA PRO A 85 12.61 12.07 -5.69
C PRO A 85 11.94 10.87 -5.00
N SER A 86 12.41 9.67 -5.31
CA SER A 86 12.05 8.52 -4.53
C SER A 86 12.86 8.71 -3.26
N ALA A 87 12.20 9.25 -2.27
CA ALA A 87 12.72 9.19 -0.93
C ALA A 87 12.76 7.72 -0.58
N SER A 88 13.86 7.02 -0.92
CA SER A 88 14.05 5.64 -0.48
C SER A 88 14.05 5.67 1.05
N VAL A 89 13.27 4.78 1.66
CA VAL A 89 13.35 4.54 3.10
C VAL A 89 14.44 3.49 3.30
N ASP A 90 15.67 3.96 3.43
CA ASP A 90 16.85 3.09 3.58
C ASP A 90 17.14 2.75 5.05
N ASN A 91 16.50 3.48 5.97
CA ASN A 91 16.74 3.33 7.40
C ASN A 91 15.55 3.80 8.25
N ILE A 92 15.63 3.57 9.55
CA ILE A 92 14.59 3.91 10.53
C ILE A 92 14.33 5.43 10.59
N ALA A 93 15.35 6.27 10.38
CA ALA A 93 15.17 7.72 10.38
C ALA A 93 14.35 8.21 9.18
N ASP A 94 14.50 7.58 8.02
CA ASP A 94 13.69 7.90 6.85
C ASP A 94 12.24 7.47 7.02
N LEU A 95 12.01 6.32 7.67
CA LEU A 95 10.67 5.90 8.05
C LEU A 95 9.99 6.90 8.99
N GLN A 96 10.74 7.45 9.96
CA GLN A 96 10.23 8.48 10.85
C GLN A 96 9.80 9.73 10.07
N LYS A 97 10.63 10.21 9.14
CA LYS A 97 10.31 11.36 8.27
C LYS A 97 9.11 11.08 7.35
N CYS A 98 8.98 9.85 6.85
CA CYS A 98 7.81 9.45 6.07
C CYS A 98 6.53 9.56 6.91
N LEU A 99 6.54 9.08 8.16
CA LEU A 99 5.40 9.22 9.07
C LEU A 99 5.12 10.67 9.44
N GLU A 100 6.14 11.49 9.66
CA GLU A 100 5.98 12.94 9.87
C GLU A 100 5.27 13.59 8.67
N CYS A 101 5.68 13.27 7.45
CA CYS A 101 5.01 13.74 6.23
C CYS A 101 3.54 13.31 6.18
N ARG A 102 3.22 12.05 6.49
CA ARG A 102 1.87 11.53 6.55
C ARG A 102 1.00 12.25 7.58
N ILE A 103 1.55 12.49 8.77
CA ILE A 103 0.85 13.19 9.87
C ILE A 103 0.43 14.60 9.46
N GLU A 104 1.23 15.29 8.66
CA GLU A 104 0.88 16.63 8.15
C GLU A 104 -0.10 16.59 6.97
N LEU A 105 -0.02 15.58 6.11
CA LEU A 105 -0.77 15.51 4.87
C LEU A 105 -2.15 14.83 5.02
N GLU A 106 -2.17 13.63 5.58
CA GLU A 106 -3.35 12.76 5.53
C GLU A 106 -4.55 13.22 6.36
N PRO A 107 -4.39 13.95 7.49
CA PRO A 107 -5.53 14.55 8.16
C PRO A 107 -6.34 15.50 7.25
N GLY A 108 -5.66 16.26 6.39
CA GLY A 108 -6.33 17.11 5.40
C GLY A 108 -7.03 16.30 4.32
N ILE A 109 -6.42 15.21 3.87
CA ILE A 109 -7.04 14.28 2.91
C ILE A 109 -8.31 13.66 3.51
N ALA A 110 -8.27 13.17 4.75
CA ALA A 110 -9.42 12.57 5.42
C ALA A 110 -10.58 13.56 5.60
N GLN A 111 -10.27 14.82 5.90
CA GLN A 111 -11.27 15.89 5.99
C GLN A 111 -11.99 16.06 4.63
N ILE A 112 -11.23 16.25 3.56
CA ILE A 112 -11.79 16.45 2.22
C ILE A 112 -12.54 15.19 1.77
N ALA A 113 -12.02 14.00 2.04
CA ALA A 113 -12.70 12.75 1.73
C ALA A 113 -14.07 12.65 2.42
N ALA A 114 -14.18 13.06 3.68
CA ALA A 114 -15.47 13.12 4.37
C ALA A 114 -16.46 14.09 3.70
N GLU A 115 -15.97 15.23 3.21
CA GLU A 115 -16.80 16.24 2.54
C GLU A 115 -17.22 15.82 1.13
N GLN A 116 -16.42 14.98 0.43
CA GLN A 116 -16.59 14.62 -0.98
C GLN A 116 -17.15 13.20 -1.21
N ARG A 117 -17.18 12.35 -0.20
CA ARG A 117 -17.54 10.94 -0.32
C ARG A 117 -18.89 10.72 -1.01
N SER A 118 -18.97 9.75 -1.90
CA SER A 118 -20.20 9.22 -2.50
C SER A 118 -20.81 8.09 -1.67
N GLU A 119 -22.01 7.62 -2.05
CA GLU A 119 -22.60 6.43 -1.42
C GLU A 119 -21.83 5.15 -1.77
N GLU A 120 -21.17 5.08 -2.93
CA GLU A 120 -20.27 3.97 -3.29
C GLU A 120 -19.05 3.93 -2.37
N ASP A 121 -18.51 5.09 -2.02
CA ASP A 121 -17.40 5.19 -1.08
C ASP A 121 -17.80 4.73 0.32
N VAL A 122 -19.03 5.01 0.75
CA VAL A 122 -19.56 4.50 2.03
C VAL A 122 -19.59 2.96 2.03
N VAL A 123 -20.02 2.34 0.94
CA VAL A 123 -20.01 0.87 0.81
C VAL A 123 -18.57 0.34 0.89
N PHE A 124 -17.64 0.97 0.17
CA PHE A 124 -16.22 0.59 0.23
C PHE A 124 -15.68 0.69 1.66
N LEU A 125 -15.88 1.82 2.34
CA LEU A 125 -15.39 2.06 3.69
C LEU A 125 -15.95 1.06 4.72
N ARG A 126 -17.23 0.70 4.61
CA ARG A 126 -17.84 -0.35 5.45
C ARG A 126 -17.21 -1.71 5.20
N ASN A 127 -17.01 -2.08 3.92
CA ASN A 127 -16.37 -3.34 3.55
C ASN A 127 -14.92 -3.41 4.03
N HIS A 128 -14.20 -2.29 4.01
CA HIS A 128 -12.84 -2.20 4.56
C HIS A 128 -12.82 -2.56 6.07
N ILE A 129 -13.73 -2.01 6.86
CA ILE A 129 -13.82 -2.38 8.29
C ILE A 129 -14.12 -3.86 8.47
N ILE A 130 -15.05 -4.42 7.71
CA ILE A 130 -15.36 -5.86 7.75
C ILE A 130 -14.13 -6.70 7.36
N ALA A 131 -13.39 -6.29 6.35
CA ALA A 131 -12.15 -6.97 5.94
C ALA A 131 -11.11 -6.95 7.08
N LEU A 132 -10.88 -5.81 7.72
CA LEU A 132 -9.98 -5.70 8.86
C LEU A 132 -10.39 -6.57 10.07
N GLU A 133 -11.69 -6.68 10.36
CA GLU A 133 -12.22 -7.55 11.42
C GLU A 133 -11.98 -9.04 11.14
N GLN A 134 -12.02 -9.44 9.86
CA GLN A 134 -11.85 -10.83 9.42
C GLN A 134 -10.39 -11.23 9.25
N LEU A 135 -9.46 -10.27 9.22
CA LEU A 135 -8.02 -10.54 9.09
C LEU A 135 -7.46 -11.09 10.38
N SER A 136 -7.60 -12.39 10.57
CA SER A 136 -7.25 -13.04 11.83
C SER A 136 -5.79 -13.36 11.98
N ASP A 137 -4.82 -13.24 11.12
CA ASP A 137 -3.43 -13.65 11.49
C ASP A 137 -2.27 -13.33 10.51
N THR A 138 -2.46 -12.58 9.44
CA THR A 138 -1.32 -12.24 8.61
C THR A 138 -1.05 -10.74 8.60
N ALA A 139 -0.01 -10.31 9.33
CA ALA A 139 0.47 -8.92 9.35
C ALA A 139 0.69 -8.33 7.94
N VAL A 140 0.97 -9.18 6.95
CA VAL A 140 1.14 -8.77 5.54
C VAL A 140 -0.16 -8.29 4.94
N LYS A 141 -1.25 -9.05 5.11
CA LYS A 141 -2.57 -8.66 4.56
C LYS A 141 -3.10 -7.39 5.22
N GLN A 142 -2.89 -7.26 6.52
CA GLN A 142 -3.30 -6.07 7.25
C GLN A 142 -2.55 -4.82 6.78
N SER A 143 -1.24 -4.93 6.53
CA SER A 143 -0.45 -3.81 6.03
C SER A 143 -0.88 -3.36 4.64
N ALA A 144 -1.27 -4.29 3.78
CA ALA A 144 -1.79 -3.98 2.46
C ALA A 144 -3.16 -3.29 2.56
N GLU A 145 -4.08 -3.83 3.36
CA GLU A 145 -5.40 -3.23 3.59
C GLU A 145 -5.31 -1.81 4.18
N ASP A 146 -4.40 -1.59 5.13
CA ASP A 146 -4.16 -0.27 5.70
C ASP A 146 -3.63 0.71 4.64
N ALA A 147 -2.65 0.30 3.83
CA ALA A 147 -2.12 1.13 2.75
C ALA A 147 -3.19 1.46 1.68
N ASP A 148 -4.02 0.49 1.33
CA ASP A 148 -5.12 0.66 0.38
C ASP A 148 -6.21 1.61 0.93
N PHE A 149 -6.49 1.56 2.22
CA PHE A 149 -7.40 2.50 2.87
C PHE A 149 -6.93 3.95 2.73
N HIS A 150 -5.68 4.23 3.08
CA HIS A 150 -5.10 5.57 2.97
C HIS A 150 -5.06 6.06 1.52
N GLN A 151 -4.74 5.17 0.58
CA GLN A 151 -4.78 5.45 -0.84
C GLN A 151 -6.20 5.79 -1.31
N ARG A 152 -7.20 5.01 -0.85
CA ARG A 152 -8.61 5.24 -1.21
C ARG A 152 -9.13 6.57 -0.70
N LEU A 153 -8.75 7.01 0.50
CA LEU A 153 -9.12 8.33 1.00
C LEU A 153 -8.58 9.46 0.10
N ALA A 154 -7.35 9.31 -0.42
CA ALA A 154 -6.82 10.25 -1.39
C ALA A 154 -7.63 10.27 -2.69
N GLU A 155 -8.11 9.12 -3.17
CA GLU A 155 -8.99 9.04 -4.34
C GLU A 155 -10.34 9.70 -4.09
N ILE A 156 -10.99 9.42 -2.95
CA ILE A 156 -12.26 10.02 -2.54
C ILE A 156 -12.14 11.55 -2.44
N SER A 157 -10.98 12.08 -2.05
CA SER A 157 -10.75 13.52 -2.02
C SER A 157 -10.85 14.22 -3.38
N GLY A 158 -10.86 13.45 -4.49
CA GLY A 158 -10.89 13.97 -5.86
C GLY A 158 -9.62 14.72 -6.31
N ASN A 159 -8.61 14.83 -5.44
CA ASN A 159 -7.38 15.54 -5.74
C ASN A 159 -6.29 14.59 -6.27
N LYS A 160 -6.05 14.63 -7.59
CA LYS A 160 -5.05 13.79 -8.25
C LYS A 160 -3.63 13.92 -7.69
N PHE A 161 -3.28 15.06 -7.07
CA PHE A 161 -1.96 15.26 -6.47
C PHE A 161 -1.84 14.49 -5.15
N PHE A 162 -2.90 14.42 -4.35
CA PHE A 162 -2.92 13.56 -3.17
C PHE A 162 -2.80 12.09 -3.55
N VAL A 163 -3.54 11.66 -4.58
CA VAL A 163 -3.43 10.29 -5.13
C VAL A 163 -1.98 9.97 -5.54
N TYR A 164 -1.34 10.88 -6.27
CA TYR A 164 0.06 10.70 -6.69
C TYR A 164 1.02 10.63 -5.51
N ILE A 165 0.90 11.53 -4.53
CA ILE A 165 1.76 11.55 -3.34
C ILE A 165 1.55 10.26 -2.54
N MET A 166 0.31 9.85 -2.27
CA MET A 166 0.03 8.64 -1.50
C MET A 166 0.56 7.38 -2.20
N LYS A 167 0.43 7.27 -3.52
CA LYS A 167 1.06 6.19 -4.30
C LYS A 167 2.58 6.18 -4.15
N SER A 168 3.23 7.34 -4.14
CA SER A 168 4.69 7.43 -3.97
C SER A 168 5.15 7.06 -2.55
N LEU A 169 4.30 7.23 -1.55
CA LEU A 169 4.59 6.85 -0.15
C LEU A 169 4.27 5.38 0.16
N GLN A 170 3.45 4.72 -0.65
CA GLN A 170 2.97 3.35 -0.38
C GLN A 170 4.09 2.32 -0.14
N PRO A 171 5.18 2.25 -0.93
CA PRO A 171 6.27 1.31 -0.66
C PRO A 171 6.92 1.54 0.71
N HIS A 172 7.02 2.79 1.15
CA HIS A 172 7.61 3.18 2.43
C HIS A 172 6.70 2.84 3.60
N ILE A 173 5.38 2.97 3.41
CA ILE A 173 4.38 2.55 4.38
C ILE A 173 4.48 1.04 4.61
N LEU A 174 4.51 0.26 3.54
CA LEU A 174 4.64 -1.20 3.60
C LEU A 174 5.97 -1.65 4.24
N PHE A 175 7.07 -0.95 3.95
CA PHE A 175 8.37 -1.20 4.60
C PHE A 175 8.30 -0.98 6.12
N GLY A 176 7.73 0.15 6.56
CA GLY A 176 7.56 0.46 7.98
C GLY A 176 6.72 -0.56 8.73
N MET A 177 5.63 -1.00 8.11
CA MET A 177 4.76 -2.02 8.68
C MET A 177 5.42 -3.39 8.75
N ASN A 178 6.32 -3.71 7.82
CA ASN A 178 7.12 -4.93 7.86
C ASN A 178 8.13 -4.93 9.03
N LEU A 179 8.64 -3.76 9.40
CA LEU A 179 9.53 -3.63 10.57
C LEU A 179 8.82 -3.99 11.87
N VAL A 180 7.53 -3.68 11.99
CA VAL A 180 6.69 -4.04 13.16
C VAL A 180 6.46 -5.55 13.29
N LYS A 181 6.76 -6.35 12.26
CA LYS A 181 6.68 -7.83 12.32
C LYS A 181 7.63 -8.47 13.34
N THR A 182 8.65 -7.75 13.76
CA THR A 182 9.59 -8.22 14.78
C THR A 182 9.01 -8.21 16.20
N LEU A 183 7.83 -7.62 16.38
CA LEU A 183 7.14 -7.57 17.67
C LEU A 183 6.59 -8.94 18.06
N THR A 184 6.45 -9.15 19.38
CA THR A 184 5.81 -10.35 19.92
C THR A 184 4.37 -10.48 19.41
N ASN A 185 3.86 -11.72 19.39
CA ASN A 185 2.49 -11.99 18.91
C ASN A 185 1.43 -11.20 19.70
N GLU A 186 1.58 -11.10 21.02
CA GLU A 186 0.65 -10.35 21.89
C GLU A 186 0.65 -8.85 21.59
N THR A 187 1.84 -8.25 21.44
CA THR A 187 1.98 -6.84 21.09
C THR A 187 1.38 -6.57 19.74
N ARG A 188 1.60 -7.44 18.76
CA ARG A 188 1.03 -7.34 17.43
C ARG A 188 -0.50 -7.38 17.46
N GLN A 189 -1.11 -8.38 18.10
CA GLN A 189 -2.57 -8.49 18.19
C GLN A 189 -3.20 -7.29 18.91
N ARG A 190 -2.55 -6.78 19.96
CA ARG A 190 -2.99 -5.55 20.63
C ARG A 190 -2.98 -4.36 19.66
N ASN A 191 -1.88 -4.17 18.93
CA ASN A 191 -1.74 -3.07 17.99
C ASN A 191 -2.77 -3.15 16.85
N MET A 192 -3.06 -4.37 16.36
CA MET A 192 -4.09 -4.63 15.37
C MET A 192 -5.47 -4.19 15.85
N ARG A 193 -5.86 -4.58 17.06
CA ARG A 193 -7.15 -4.17 17.66
C ARG A 193 -7.25 -2.66 17.83
N LEU A 194 -6.18 -2.01 18.28
CA LEU A 194 -6.16 -0.56 18.45
C LEU A 194 -6.29 0.16 17.10
N SER A 195 -5.57 -0.31 16.07
CA SER A 195 -5.67 0.23 14.71
C SER A 195 -7.08 0.06 14.15
N LEU A 196 -7.72 -1.10 14.34
CA LEU A 196 -9.10 -1.34 13.90
C LEU A 196 -10.07 -0.34 14.54
N LEU A 197 -9.98 -0.11 15.85
CA LEU A 197 -10.83 0.87 16.54
C LEU A 197 -10.64 2.28 15.99
N GLU A 198 -9.39 2.66 15.71
CA GLU A 198 -9.05 3.96 15.12
C GLU A 198 -9.66 4.11 13.71
N HIS A 199 -9.61 3.05 12.89
CA HIS A 199 -10.24 3.04 11.57
C HIS A 199 -11.77 3.11 11.66
N GLN A 200 -12.39 2.41 12.60
CA GLN A 200 -13.85 2.48 12.83
C GLN A 200 -14.29 3.89 13.19
N GLU A 201 -13.60 4.58 14.12
CA GLU A 201 -13.89 5.97 14.50
C GLU A 201 -13.77 6.91 13.29
N MET A 202 -12.73 6.75 12.48
CA MET A 202 -12.47 7.57 11.30
C MET A 202 -13.49 7.33 10.19
N VAL A 203 -13.76 6.07 9.86
CA VAL A 203 -14.76 5.68 8.84
C VAL A 203 -16.14 6.20 9.22
N GLN A 204 -16.51 6.11 10.48
CA GLN A 204 -17.80 6.66 10.96
C GLN A 204 -17.89 8.17 10.73
N ALA A 205 -16.84 8.92 11.07
CA ALA A 205 -16.79 10.35 10.83
C ALA A 205 -16.88 10.73 9.34
N ILE A 206 -16.23 9.92 8.47
CA ILE A 206 -16.31 10.10 7.01
C ILE A 206 -17.73 9.81 6.50
N ILE A 207 -18.36 8.74 6.96
CA ILE A 207 -19.75 8.39 6.60
C ILE A 207 -20.71 9.51 6.99
N GLU A 208 -20.52 10.11 8.16
CA GLU A 208 -21.32 11.21 8.68
C GLU A 208 -20.99 12.57 8.04
N GLN A 209 -20.07 12.61 7.10
CA GLN A 209 -19.56 13.85 6.47
C GLN A 209 -19.00 14.87 7.47
N ASN A 210 -18.49 14.38 8.60
CA ASN A 210 -17.86 15.22 9.61
C ASN A 210 -16.36 15.35 9.33
N GLY A 211 -15.99 16.27 8.44
CA GLY A 211 -14.61 16.48 8.00
C GLY A 211 -13.65 16.84 9.13
N GLU A 212 -14.11 17.69 10.08
CA GLU A 212 -13.27 18.07 11.23
C GLU A 212 -12.94 16.86 12.11
N GLN A 213 -13.92 16.02 12.37
CA GLN A 213 -13.73 14.82 13.18
C GLN A 213 -12.88 13.75 12.43
N ALA A 214 -13.10 13.59 11.11
CA ALA A 214 -12.28 12.71 10.28
C ALA A 214 -10.80 13.13 10.30
N ARG A 215 -10.52 14.44 10.16
CA ARG A 215 -9.18 15.02 10.32
C ARG A 215 -8.54 14.67 11.65
N LYS A 216 -9.27 14.85 12.75
CA LYS A 216 -8.80 14.58 14.10
C LYS A 216 -8.50 13.10 14.33
N TYR A 217 -9.35 12.21 13.83
CA TYR A 217 -9.15 10.77 13.96
C TYR A 217 -7.96 10.27 13.11
N MET A 218 -7.80 10.78 11.90
CA MET A 218 -6.62 10.47 11.08
C MET A 218 -5.33 10.92 11.76
N TYR A 219 -5.29 12.15 12.28
CA TYR A 219 -4.13 12.64 13.03
C TYR A 219 -3.81 11.73 14.23
N LYS A 220 -4.81 11.38 15.05
CA LYS A 220 -4.69 10.47 16.20
C LYS A 220 -4.14 9.10 15.77
N HIS A 221 -4.70 8.52 14.70
CA HIS A 221 -4.30 7.23 14.16
C HIS A 221 -2.81 7.22 13.76
N LEU A 222 -2.36 8.20 13.00
CA LEU A 222 -0.97 8.28 12.54
C LEU A 222 0.00 8.55 13.71
N ARG A 223 -0.36 9.40 14.66
CA ARG A 223 0.44 9.62 15.88
C ARG A 223 0.54 8.34 16.71
N ASN A 224 -0.54 7.64 16.93
CA ASN A 224 -0.53 6.37 17.63
C ASN A 224 0.29 5.30 16.86
N SER A 225 0.22 5.31 15.52
CA SER A 225 1.06 4.44 14.68
C SER A 225 2.54 4.75 14.86
N GLN A 226 2.92 6.03 14.89
CA GLN A 226 4.29 6.46 15.16
C GLN A 226 4.77 5.99 16.54
N GLU A 227 3.95 6.14 17.58
CA GLU A 227 4.28 5.68 18.94
C GLU A 227 4.39 4.14 19.02
N ARG A 228 3.59 3.41 18.25
CA ARG A 228 3.67 1.93 18.18
C ARG A 228 4.99 1.46 17.55
N VAL A 229 5.53 2.23 16.62
CA VAL A 229 6.78 1.88 15.90
C VAL A 229 8.01 2.33 16.67
N PHE A 230 8.02 3.57 17.18
CA PHE A 230 9.23 4.21 17.74
C PHE A 230 9.21 4.35 19.27
N GLY A 231 8.10 4.04 19.92
CA GLY A 231 7.92 4.28 21.34
C GLY A 231 7.40 5.71 21.60
N LYS A 232 7.03 5.96 22.85
CA LYS A 232 6.66 7.32 23.30
C LYS A 232 7.93 8.14 23.48
N ASN A 233 8.03 9.26 22.80
CA ASN A 233 9.00 10.31 23.13
C ASN A 233 8.59 11.03 24.41
#